data_98c65ed85efb551b221e1290bfca128b
#
_entry.id   98c65ed85efb551b221e1290bfca128b
#
_cell.length_a   1.000
_cell.length_b   1.000
_cell.length_c   1.000
_cell.angle_alpha   90.00
_cell.angle_beta   90.00
_cell.angle_gamma   90.00
#
_symmetry.space_group_name_H-M   'P 1'
#
loop_
_entity.id
_entity.type
_entity.pdbx_description
1 polymer ?
#
loop_
_entity_poly.entity_id
_entity_poly.type
_entity_poly.pdbx_seq_one_letter_code
_entity_poly.pdbx_strand_id
1 'polypeptide(L)'
;MKMKTYRIRKPKIVVVGGGTGLPVILKSLRNQGADITAVVTVADDGGSSGAIRESIAMAPPGDLRNVLVALSDMPQFYEDIFQYRFKKEDQFLANHTIGNLIIAAVSEMRGSTYEAIQLLAKMMHVDGHVYPSSETPLTLHAVFKDGTTAVGESKIAINRKTIDRVYVCNTNDKSEAKAARKVVSAIMVADMVVLGPGSLFTSILPNLVIPEIGEAMLKTTAETVYICNIMTQKGETEHFTDADHIRVLHKHLNQPFIDTVLVNTEKVPEDYMDPEIYDEYLVQVAHDFNGLRNEGCRVISTDFLELKDGGVFHDGDKVVEELFRLVFGSKY
;
A
#
# COMPACT_ATOMS: atom_id res chain seq x y z
N MET A 1 2.22 48.12 -9.29
CA MET A 1 3.12 47.03 -8.99
C MET A 1 2.32 45.73 -9.04
N LYS A 2 2.43 44.92 -10.11
CA LYS A 2 1.68 43.65 -10.25
C LYS A 2 2.32 42.67 -9.31
N MET A 3 1.64 42.26 -8.22
CA MET A 3 2.04 41.13 -7.43
C MET A 3 2.06 39.88 -8.33
N LYS A 4 3.24 39.31 -8.55
CA LYS A 4 3.37 37.99 -9.18
C LYS A 4 2.85 37.00 -8.16
N THR A 5 1.66 36.46 -8.38
CA THR A 5 1.12 35.30 -7.65
C THR A 5 1.96 34.11 -8.10
N TYR A 6 2.92 33.70 -7.30
CA TYR A 6 3.60 32.41 -7.48
C TYR A 6 2.57 31.32 -7.19
N ARG A 7 2.05 30.65 -8.23
CA ARG A 7 1.33 29.40 -8.04
C ARG A 7 2.38 28.37 -7.57
N ILE A 8 2.35 28.06 -6.29
CA ILE A 8 3.12 26.92 -5.77
C ILE A 8 2.57 25.69 -6.51
N ARG A 9 3.45 24.98 -7.20
CA ARG A 9 3.11 23.73 -7.90
C ARG A 9 2.65 22.70 -6.84
N LYS A 10 1.56 21.96 -7.13
CA LYS A 10 1.17 20.81 -6.30
C LYS A 10 2.35 19.83 -6.21
N PRO A 11 2.72 19.35 -5.00
CA PRO A 11 3.77 18.37 -4.88
C PRO A 11 3.31 17.05 -5.52
N LYS A 12 4.18 16.42 -6.29
CA LYS A 12 3.95 15.10 -6.88
C LYS A 12 4.32 14.02 -5.87
N ILE A 13 3.33 13.35 -5.34
CA ILE A 13 3.52 12.30 -4.32
C ILE A 13 3.08 10.96 -4.91
N VAL A 14 4.02 10.04 -4.99
CA VAL A 14 3.73 8.64 -5.32
C VAL A 14 3.55 7.88 -4.01
N VAL A 15 2.45 7.15 -3.86
CA VAL A 15 2.18 6.30 -2.70
C VAL A 15 2.14 4.86 -3.15
N VAL A 16 2.99 4.02 -2.57
CA VAL A 16 3.14 2.60 -2.92
C VAL A 16 2.65 1.72 -1.79
N GLY A 17 1.75 0.79 -2.08
CA GLY A 17 1.27 -0.13 -1.06
C GLY A 17 0.01 -0.89 -1.46
N GLY A 18 -0.78 -1.26 -0.46
CA GLY A 18 -2.05 -1.98 -0.55
C GLY A 18 -2.72 -2.05 0.81
N GLY A 19 -3.79 -2.84 0.91
CA GLY A 19 -4.54 -3.04 2.13
C GLY A 19 -5.38 -1.85 2.58
N THR A 20 -5.84 -1.89 3.82
CA THR A 20 -6.84 -0.95 4.38
C THR A 20 -6.24 0.38 4.85
N GLY A 21 -4.95 0.43 5.12
CA GLY A 21 -4.28 1.66 5.60
C GLY A 21 -4.01 2.69 4.50
N LEU A 22 -3.72 2.23 3.28
CA LEU A 22 -3.39 3.08 2.15
C LEU A 22 -4.50 4.10 1.80
N PRO A 23 -5.79 3.74 1.73
CA PRO A 23 -6.89 4.66 1.46
C PRO A 23 -6.96 5.87 2.41
N VAL A 24 -6.62 5.69 3.68
CA VAL A 24 -6.63 6.78 4.69
C VAL A 24 -5.65 7.88 4.31
N ILE A 25 -4.42 7.51 3.98
CA ILE A 25 -3.36 8.46 3.58
C ILE A 25 -3.72 9.14 2.25
N LEU A 26 -4.23 8.39 1.29
CA LEU A 26 -4.62 8.92 -0.02
C LEU A 26 -5.75 9.95 0.10
N LYS A 27 -6.75 9.70 0.95
CA LYS A 27 -7.85 10.64 1.20
C LYS A 27 -7.33 11.96 1.82
N SER A 28 -6.46 11.87 2.81
CA SER A 28 -5.85 13.05 3.44
C SER A 28 -4.93 13.81 2.48
N LEU A 29 -4.13 13.13 1.64
CA LEU A 29 -3.33 13.76 0.58
C LEU A 29 -4.20 14.49 -0.44
N ARG A 30 -5.33 13.90 -0.87
CA ARG A 30 -6.29 14.53 -1.77
C ARG A 30 -6.84 15.82 -1.16
N ASN A 31 -7.26 15.77 0.12
CA ASN A 31 -7.79 16.93 0.83
C ASN A 31 -6.78 18.08 0.95
N GLN A 32 -5.49 17.77 1.04
CA GLN A 32 -4.40 18.75 1.06
C GLN A 32 -3.96 19.20 -0.34
N GLY A 33 -4.55 18.63 -1.40
CA GLY A 33 -4.35 19.06 -2.78
C GLY A 33 -3.02 18.64 -3.40
N ALA A 34 -2.47 17.49 -3.04
CA ALA A 34 -1.31 16.89 -3.70
C ALA A 34 -1.63 16.43 -5.14
N ASP A 35 -0.62 16.31 -6.00
CA ASP A 35 -0.68 15.58 -7.27
C ASP A 35 -0.30 14.11 -6.98
N ILE A 36 -1.32 13.26 -6.86
CA ILE A 36 -1.19 11.91 -6.30
C ILE A 36 -1.06 10.86 -7.39
N THR A 37 -0.12 9.96 -7.23
CA THR A 37 -0.09 8.67 -7.96
C THR A 37 -0.07 7.53 -6.96
N ALA A 38 -1.11 6.71 -6.94
CA ALA A 38 -1.16 5.48 -6.15
C ALA A 38 -0.68 4.30 -6.99
N VAL A 39 0.33 3.58 -6.49
CA VAL A 39 0.84 2.32 -7.04
C VAL A 39 0.38 1.19 -6.12
N VAL A 40 -0.50 0.34 -6.63
CA VAL A 40 -1.26 -0.61 -5.82
C VAL A 40 -0.81 -2.04 -6.11
N THR A 41 -0.56 -2.82 -5.05
CA THR A 41 -0.18 -4.23 -5.18
C THR A 41 -1.23 -5.06 -5.92
N VAL A 42 -0.78 -6.05 -6.68
CA VAL A 42 -1.61 -6.98 -7.45
C VAL A 42 -1.27 -8.45 -7.15
N ALA A 43 -0.77 -8.68 -5.95
CA ALA A 43 -0.39 -10.02 -5.47
C ALA A 43 -1.39 -10.63 -4.48
N ASP A 44 -2.45 -9.90 -4.08
CA ASP A 44 -3.53 -10.37 -3.19
C ASP A 44 -4.25 -11.60 -3.77
N ASP A 45 -4.39 -12.64 -2.96
CA ASP A 45 -5.13 -13.86 -3.28
C ASP A 45 -6.20 -14.20 -2.24
N GLY A 46 -6.52 -13.25 -1.37
CA GLY A 46 -7.49 -13.42 -0.29
C GLY A 46 -8.93 -13.09 -0.68
N GLY A 47 -9.88 -13.65 0.05
CA GLY A 47 -11.31 -13.31 0.03
C GLY A 47 -11.95 -13.17 -1.36
N SER A 48 -12.66 -12.06 -1.58
CA SER A 48 -13.33 -11.75 -2.85
C SER A 48 -12.35 -11.59 -4.03
N SER A 49 -11.17 -11.00 -3.77
CA SER A 49 -10.15 -10.79 -4.80
C SER A 49 -9.61 -12.12 -5.31
N GLY A 50 -9.31 -13.06 -4.41
CA GLY A 50 -8.83 -14.39 -4.74
C GLY A 50 -9.85 -15.19 -5.57
N ALA A 51 -11.10 -15.22 -5.13
CA ALA A 51 -12.17 -15.95 -5.84
C ALA A 51 -12.40 -15.41 -7.25
N ILE A 52 -12.39 -14.08 -7.45
CA ILE A 52 -12.52 -13.46 -8.76
C ILE A 52 -11.30 -13.81 -9.63
N ARG A 53 -10.10 -13.73 -9.07
CA ARG A 53 -8.85 -14.02 -9.77
C ARG A 53 -8.75 -15.48 -10.23
N GLU A 54 -9.30 -16.43 -9.47
CA GLU A 54 -9.39 -17.84 -9.88
C GLU A 54 -10.34 -18.04 -11.07
N SER A 55 -11.40 -17.24 -11.15
CA SER A 55 -12.41 -17.35 -12.21
C SER A 55 -12.04 -16.55 -13.46
N ILE A 56 -11.38 -15.42 -13.31
CA ILE A 56 -11.02 -14.48 -14.38
C ILE A 56 -9.53 -14.16 -14.23
N ALA A 57 -8.74 -14.39 -15.27
CA ALA A 57 -7.28 -14.14 -15.26
C ALA A 57 -6.97 -12.63 -15.23
N MET A 58 -7.19 -11.97 -14.10
CA MET A 58 -7.02 -10.52 -13.90
C MET A 58 -6.25 -10.20 -12.62
N ALA A 59 -5.77 -8.98 -12.51
CA ALA A 59 -5.20 -8.48 -11.25
C ALA A 59 -6.28 -8.40 -10.16
N PRO A 60 -5.95 -8.68 -8.88
CA PRO A 60 -6.91 -8.65 -7.78
C PRO A 60 -7.53 -7.24 -7.63
N PRO A 61 -8.87 -7.12 -7.57
CA PRO A 61 -9.54 -5.83 -7.60
C PRO A 61 -9.66 -5.12 -6.24
N GLY A 62 -9.45 -5.83 -5.12
CA GLY A 62 -9.80 -5.36 -3.78
C GLY A 62 -9.13 -4.05 -3.39
N ASP A 63 -7.82 -4.00 -3.44
CA ASP A 63 -7.04 -2.80 -3.09
C ASP A 63 -7.24 -1.68 -4.13
N LEU A 64 -7.28 -2.03 -5.41
CA LEU A 64 -7.57 -1.08 -6.49
C LEU A 64 -8.93 -0.40 -6.29
N ARG A 65 -9.96 -1.15 -5.89
CA ARG A 65 -11.28 -0.59 -5.53
C ARG A 65 -11.18 0.39 -4.38
N ASN A 66 -10.52 0.01 -3.29
CA ASN A 66 -10.38 0.86 -2.11
C ASN A 66 -9.68 2.18 -2.44
N VAL A 67 -8.65 2.12 -3.28
CA VAL A 67 -7.91 3.31 -3.74
C VAL A 67 -8.75 4.18 -4.67
N LEU A 68 -9.48 3.60 -5.63
CA LEU A 68 -10.39 4.34 -6.48
C LEU A 68 -11.43 5.13 -5.66
N VAL A 69 -12.03 4.48 -4.66
CA VAL A 69 -13.02 5.13 -3.77
C VAL A 69 -12.36 6.24 -2.94
N ALA A 70 -11.18 6.01 -2.37
CA ALA A 70 -10.50 7.01 -1.54
C ALA A 70 -10.14 8.30 -2.31
N LEU A 71 -9.83 8.17 -3.59
CA LEU A 71 -9.46 9.29 -4.46
C LEU A 71 -10.64 9.83 -5.28
N SER A 72 -11.82 9.21 -5.22
CA SER A 72 -13.00 9.63 -5.97
C SER A 72 -13.63 10.90 -5.38
N ASP A 73 -14.25 11.70 -6.24
CA ASP A 73 -15.08 12.86 -5.86
C ASP A 73 -16.56 12.55 -6.05
N MET A 74 -16.95 11.31 -5.82
CA MET A 74 -18.34 10.89 -5.93
C MET A 74 -19.11 11.15 -4.63
N PRO A 75 -20.45 11.42 -4.72
CA PRO A 75 -21.31 11.45 -3.56
C PRO A 75 -21.25 10.14 -2.77
N GLN A 76 -21.34 10.22 -1.43
CA GLN A 76 -21.22 9.09 -0.50
C GLN A 76 -22.07 7.89 -0.90
N PHE A 77 -23.28 8.11 -1.40
CA PHE A 77 -24.15 7.01 -1.83
C PHE A 77 -23.54 6.10 -2.91
N TYR A 78 -22.76 6.65 -3.84
CA TYR A 78 -22.07 5.85 -4.86
C TYR A 78 -20.87 5.12 -4.27
N GLU A 79 -20.17 5.74 -3.32
CA GLU A 79 -19.10 5.08 -2.57
C GLU A 79 -19.65 3.88 -1.81
N ASP A 80 -20.80 4.04 -1.13
CA ASP A 80 -21.49 2.98 -0.39
C ASP A 80 -21.87 1.81 -1.32
N ILE A 81 -22.36 2.10 -2.54
CA ILE A 81 -22.65 1.07 -3.54
C ILE A 81 -21.38 0.32 -3.91
N PHE A 82 -20.28 1.03 -4.22
CA PHE A 82 -19.01 0.41 -4.60
C PHE A 82 -18.43 -0.47 -3.48
N GLN A 83 -18.62 -0.05 -2.23
CA GLN A 83 -18.13 -0.76 -1.05
C GLN A 83 -19.11 -1.83 -0.54
N TYR A 84 -20.34 -1.87 -1.03
CA TYR A 84 -21.33 -2.83 -0.58
C TYR A 84 -20.82 -4.26 -0.77
N ARG A 85 -20.85 -5.04 0.32
CA ARG A 85 -20.45 -6.45 0.33
C ARG A 85 -21.68 -7.32 0.54
N PHE A 86 -21.87 -8.28 -0.36
CA PHE A 86 -22.92 -9.27 -0.22
C PHE A 86 -22.71 -10.14 1.01
N LYS A 87 -23.81 -10.53 1.65
CA LYS A 87 -23.79 -11.32 2.88
C LYS A 87 -23.35 -12.75 2.60
N LYS A 88 -22.92 -13.45 3.66
CA LYS A 88 -22.47 -14.86 3.54
C LYS A 88 -23.57 -15.79 3.01
N GLU A 89 -24.83 -15.46 3.25
CA GLU A 89 -26.02 -16.21 2.83
C GLU A 89 -26.38 -16.05 1.35
N ASP A 90 -25.77 -15.10 0.64
CA ASP A 90 -26.11 -14.75 -0.75
C ASP A 90 -25.50 -15.70 -1.80
N GLN A 91 -25.21 -16.94 -1.40
CA GLN A 91 -24.72 -18.02 -2.28
C GLN A 91 -23.48 -17.60 -3.08
N PHE A 92 -23.57 -17.63 -4.42
CA PHE A 92 -22.42 -17.33 -5.30
C PHE A 92 -21.95 -15.87 -5.24
N LEU A 93 -22.77 -14.93 -4.77
CA LEU A 93 -22.37 -13.54 -4.54
C LEU A 93 -21.75 -13.34 -3.15
N ALA A 94 -21.81 -14.35 -2.28
CA ALA A 94 -21.33 -14.25 -0.90
C ALA A 94 -19.93 -13.67 -0.83
N ASN A 95 -19.76 -12.69 0.07
CA ASN A 95 -18.50 -11.98 0.33
C ASN A 95 -17.94 -11.13 -0.83
N HIS A 96 -18.51 -11.17 -2.04
CA HIS A 96 -18.11 -10.25 -3.10
C HIS A 96 -18.58 -8.83 -2.81
N THR A 97 -17.80 -7.84 -3.25
CA THR A 97 -18.23 -6.45 -3.26
C THR A 97 -18.67 -6.05 -4.66
N ILE A 98 -19.68 -5.17 -4.74
CA ILE A 98 -20.15 -4.66 -6.05
C ILE A 98 -18.98 -4.05 -6.82
N GLY A 99 -18.14 -3.24 -6.18
CA GLY A 99 -17.00 -2.61 -6.85
C GLY A 99 -16.01 -3.62 -7.41
N ASN A 100 -15.74 -4.74 -6.71
CA ASN A 100 -14.88 -5.80 -7.25
C ASN A 100 -15.49 -6.45 -8.50
N LEU A 101 -16.80 -6.69 -8.49
CA LEU A 101 -17.50 -7.26 -9.65
C LEU A 101 -17.52 -6.28 -10.83
N ILE A 102 -17.68 -4.97 -10.58
CA ILE A 102 -17.60 -3.94 -11.63
C ILE A 102 -16.19 -3.91 -12.24
N ILE A 103 -15.15 -3.89 -11.41
CA ILE A 103 -13.76 -3.90 -11.89
C ILE A 103 -13.50 -5.16 -12.73
N ALA A 104 -13.98 -6.33 -12.28
CA ALA A 104 -13.84 -7.58 -13.00
C ALA A 104 -14.54 -7.52 -14.37
N ALA A 105 -15.80 -7.11 -14.42
CA ALA A 105 -16.55 -6.99 -15.66
C ALA A 105 -15.90 -6.01 -16.66
N VAL A 106 -15.45 -4.84 -16.18
CA VAL A 106 -14.79 -3.86 -17.04
C VAL A 106 -13.42 -4.36 -17.50
N SER A 107 -12.69 -5.10 -16.66
CA SER A 107 -11.40 -5.73 -17.04
C SER A 107 -11.60 -6.75 -18.16
N GLU A 108 -12.63 -7.57 -18.07
CA GLU A 108 -12.97 -8.53 -19.11
C GLU A 108 -13.39 -7.83 -20.43
N MET A 109 -14.25 -6.82 -20.33
CA MET A 109 -14.67 -6.01 -21.50
C MET A 109 -13.50 -5.31 -22.20
N ARG A 110 -12.46 -4.90 -21.48
CA ARG A 110 -11.28 -4.21 -22.00
C ARG A 110 -10.11 -5.12 -22.33
N GLY A 111 -10.14 -6.37 -21.86
CA GLY A 111 -9.00 -7.29 -21.94
C GLY A 111 -7.78 -6.86 -21.09
N SER A 112 -7.96 -5.91 -20.15
CA SER A 112 -6.87 -5.34 -19.33
C SER A 112 -7.41 -4.71 -18.05
N THR A 113 -6.88 -5.14 -16.92
CA THR A 113 -7.18 -4.51 -15.62
C THR A 113 -6.67 -3.07 -15.59
N TYR A 114 -5.51 -2.79 -16.18
CA TYR A 114 -4.98 -1.43 -16.28
C TYR A 114 -5.98 -0.49 -16.98
N GLU A 115 -6.46 -0.86 -18.16
CA GLU A 115 -7.44 -0.06 -18.93
C GLU A 115 -8.77 0.10 -18.18
N ALA A 116 -9.22 -0.95 -17.48
CA ALA A 116 -10.41 -0.90 -16.64
C ALA A 116 -10.27 0.14 -15.52
N ILE A 117 -9.14 0.13 -14.80
CA ILE A 117 -8.87 1.09 -13.73
C ILE A 117 -8.80 2.52 -14.27
N GLN A 118 -8.17 2.75 -15.43
CA GLN A 118 -8.13 4.10 -16.04
C GLN A 118 -9.53 4.59 -16.42
N LEU A 119 -10.38 3.72 -16.97
CA LEU A 119 -11.76 4.06 -17.32
C LEU A 119 -12.59 4.38 -16.05
N LEU A 120 -12.52 3.51 -15.04
CA LEU A 120 -13.25 3.69 -13.79
C LEU A 120 -12.77 4.94 -13.02
N ALA A 121 -11.47 5.20 -12.99
CA ALA A 121 -10.92 6.41 -12.39
C ALA A 121 -11.50 7.68 -13.04
N LYS A 122 -11.64 7.69 -14.36
CA LYS A 122 -12.29 8.79 -15.09
C LYS A 122 -13.78 8.90 -14.75
N MET A 123 -14.51 7.78 -14.72
CA MET A 123 -15.95 7.76 -14.40
C MET A 123 -16.23 8.20 -12.97
N MET A 124 -15.35 7.85 -12.04
CA MET A 124 -15.46 8.17 -10.61
C MET A 124 -14.88 9.54 -10.26
N HIS A 125 -14.42 10.32 -11.22
CA HIS A 125 -13.79 11.63 -11.00
C HIS A 125 -12.64 11.55 -9.98
N VAL A 126 -11.78 10.53 -10.12
CA VAL A 126 -10.61 10.34 -9.25
C VAL A 126 -9.65 11.52 -9.37
N ASP A 127 -9.31 12.17 -8.25
CA ASP A 127 -8.32 13.25 -8.19
C ASP A 127 -6.92 12.64 -7.98
N GLY A 128 -6.24 12.36 -9.08
CA GLY A 128 -4.94 11.70 -9.11
C GLY A 128 -4.88 10.54 -10.10
N HIS A 129 -3.88 9.68 -9.94
CA HIS A 129 -3.64 8.52 -10.78
C HIS A 129 -3.63 7.25 -9.95
N VAL A 130 -4.26 6.19 -10.46
CA VAL A 130 -4.27 4.85 -9.84
C VAL A 130 -3.68 3.86 -10.83
N TYR A 131 -2.56 3.24 -10.47
CA TYR A 131 -1.90 2.24 -11.27
C TYR A 131 -1.75 0.93 -10.49
N PRO A 132 -2.13 -0.22 -11.06
CA PRO A 132 -1.66 -1.50 -10.53
C PRO A 132 -0.13 -1.54 -10.65
N SER A 133 0.55 -2.19 -9.73
CA SER A 133 2.02 -2.31 -9.80
C SER A 133 2.48 -3.11 -11.01
N SER A 134 1.67 -4.06 -11.48
CA SER A 134 1.84 -4.81 -12.73
C SER A 134 0.53 -4.88 -13.51
N GLU A 135 0.60 -4.99 -14.83
CA GLU A 135 -0.60 -5.19 -15.68
C GLU A 135 -1.07 -6.64 -15.68
N THR A 136 -0.23 -7.55 -15.24
CA THR A 136 -0.54 -8.98 -15.08
C THR A 136 -0.71 -9.35 -13.62
N PRO A 137 -1.55 -10.34 -13.30
CA PRO A 137 -1.68 -10.82 -11.92
C PRO A 137 -0.36 -11.45 -11.47
N LEU A 138 0.06 -11.12 -10.24
CA LEU A 138 1.28 -11.63 -9.65
C LEU A 138 0.97 -12.65 -8.57
N THR A 139 1.87 -13.61 -8.41
CA THR A 139 1.88 -14.54 -7.28
C THR A 139 3.03 -14.20 -6.36
N LEU A 140 2.72 -13.99 -5.08
CA LEU A 140 3.70 -13.75 -4.03
C LEU A 140 4.30 -15.07 -3.55
N HIS A 141 5.60 -15.11 -3.44
CA HIS A 141 6.37 -16.21 -2.88
C HIS A 141 7.17 -15.73 -1.67
N ALA A 142 7.22 -16.53 -0.62
CA ALA A 142 8.08 -16.31 0.52
C ALA A 142 9.09 -17.45 0.69
N VAL A 143 10.30 -17.10 1.08
CA VAL A 143 11.31 -18.02 1.58
C VAL A 143 11.49 -17.73 3.06
N PHE A 144 11.37 -18.74 3.91
CA PHE A 144 11.54 -18.60 5.35
C PHE A 144 12.99 -18.85 5.74
N LYS A 145 13.39 -18.37 6.92
CA LYS A 145 14.77 -18.56 7.44
C LYS A 145 15.16 -20.05 7.64
N ASP A 146 14.19 -20.95 7.76
CA ASP A 146 14.43 -22.39 7.84
C ASP A 146 14.61 -23.06 6.46
N GLY A 147 14.59 -22.27 5.38
CA GLY A 147 14.73 -22.74 4.00
C GLY A 147 13.44 -23.25 3.35
N THR A 148 12.34 -23.34 4.09
CA THR A 148 11.03 -23.71 3.52
C THR A 148 10.42 -22.53 2.74
N THR A 149 9.43 -22.80 1.91
CA THR A 149 8.77 -21.80 1.06
C THR A 149 7.26 -21.82 1.20
N ALA A 150 6.62 -20.68 0.94
CA ALA A 150 5.17 -20.58 0.79
C ALA A 150 4.84 -19.80 -0.49
N VAL A 151 3.68 -20.10 -1.07
CA VAL A 151 3.18 -19.49 -2.30
C VAL A 151 1.76 -18.99 -2.07
N GLY A 152 1.54 -17.71 -2.32
CA GLY A 152 0.28 -17.02 -2.09
C GLY A 152 0.28 -16.24 -0.77
N GLU A 153 -0.25 -15.01 -0.81
CA GLU A 153 -0.33 -14.10 0.33
C GLU A 153 -1.01 -14.73 1.54
N SER A 154 -2.21 -15.28 1.32
CA SER A 154 -3.03 -15.91 2.36
C SER A 154 -2.33 -17.08 3.08
N LYS A 155 -1.41 -17.76 2.39
CA LYS A 155 -0.67 -18.90 2.95
C LYS A 155 0.58 -18.48 3.70
N ILE A 156 1.16 -17.33 3.37
CA ILE A 156 2.41 -16.85 3.99
C ILE A 156 2.20 -16.58 5.47
N ALA A 157 1.20 -15.79 5.83
CA ALA A 157 0.88 -15.45 7.21
C ALA A 157 0.49 -16.68 8.06
N ILE A 158 -0.22 -17.67 7.48
CA ILE A 158 -0.64 -18.89 8.17
C ILE A 158 0.55 -19.74 8.64
N ASN A 159 1.68 -19.71 7.92
CA ASN A 159 2.85 -20.52 8.27
C ASN A 159 3.52 -20.10 9.58
N ARG A 160 3.32 -18.87 10.06
CA ARG A 160 3.92 -18.32 11.30
C ARG A 160 5.42 -18.56 11.41
N LYS A 161 6.13 -18.49 10.30
CA LYS A 161 7.58 -18.66 10.24
C LYS A 161 8.23 -17.31 9.93
N THR A 162 9.44 -17.10 10.42
CA THR A 162 10.20 -15.89 10.09
C THR A 162 10.52 -15.85 8.60
N ILE A 163 10.00 -14.85 7.92
CA ILE A 163 10.25 -14.62 6.50
C ILE A 163 11.70 -14.11 6.33
N ASP A 164 12.44 -14.71 5.41
CA ASP A 164 13.78 -14.27 5.02
C ASP A 164 13.71 -13.30 3.85
N ARG A 165 12.94 -13.64 2.83
CA ARG A 165 12.71 -12.82 1.64
C ARG A 165 11.40 -13.17 0.95
N VAL A 166 10.89 -12.22 0.18
CA VAL A 166 9.77 -12.42 -0.73
C VAL A 166 10.18 -12.07 -2.15
N TYR A 167 9.47 -12.65 -3.12
CA TYR A 167 9.57 -12.30 -4.53
C TYR A 167 8.23 -12.53 -5.22
N VAL A 168 8.04 -11.95 -6.39
CA VAL A 168 6.84 -12.11 -7.19
C VAL A 168 7.15 -12.64 -8.57
N CYS A 169 6.23 -13.39 -9.14
CA CYS A 169 6.27 -13.79 -10.54
C CYS A 169 4.88 -13.66 -11.16
N ASN A 170 4.83 -13.61 -12.48
CA ASN A 170 3.58 -13.65 -13.21
C ASN A 170 2.82 -14.95 -12.89
N THR A 171 1.55 -14.84 -12.54
CA THR A 171 0.74 -16.00 -12.15
C THR A 171 0.57 -17.01 -13.29
N ASN A 172 0.41 -16.51 -14.51
CA ASN A 172 0.01 -17.34 -15.65
C ASN A 172 1.15 -18.22 -16.19
N ASP A 173 2.33 -17.63 -16.36
CA ASP A 173 3.47 -18.28 -17.03
C ASP A 173 4.74 -18.39 -16.19
N LYS A 174 4.67 -17.90 -14.93
CA LYS A 174 5.80 -17.84 -13.99
C LYS A 174 6.99 -17.02 -14.48
N SER A 175 6.80 -16.19 -15.50
CA SER A 175 7.81 -15.24 -15.95
C SER A 175 8.10 -14.18 -14.90
N GLU A 176 9.17 -13.42 -15.11
CA GLU A 176 9.53 -12.28 -14.29
C GLU A 176 8.41 -11.24 -14.30
N ALA A 177 8.09 -10.70 -13.12
CA ALA A 177 7.11 -9.63 -12.99
C ALA A 177 7.62 -8.35 -13.65
N LYS A 178 6.73 -7.63 -14.33
CA LYS A 178 7.02 -6.35 -14.98
C LYS A 178 6.15 -5.24 -14.42
N ALA A 179 6.73 -4.06 -14.28
CA ALA A 179 6.01 -2.87 -13.85
C ALA A 179 4.93 -2.46 -14.87
N ALA A 180 3.77 -2.04 -14.36
CA ALA A 180 2.75 -1.47 -15.22
C ALA A 180 3.21 -0.14 -15.85
N ARG A 181 2.58 0.18 -16.99
CA ARG A 181 2.82 1.45 -17.69
C ARG A 181 2.73 2.64 -16.73
N LYS A 182 3.63 3.59 -16.90
CA LYS A 182 3.73 4.85 -16.14
C LYS A 182 4.17 4.74 -14.68
N VAL A 183 4.23 3.57 -14.06
CA VAL A 183 4.69 3.43 -12.66
C VAL A 183 6.12 3.94 -12.50
N VAL A 184 7.05 3.42 -13.30
CA VAL A 184 8.46 3.83 -13.26
C VAL A 184 8.61 5.33 -13.51
N SER A 185 7.93 5.87 -14.54
CA SER A 185 8.00 7.30 -14.85
C SER A 185 7.40 8.17 -13.74
N ALA A 186 6.35 7.71 -13.05
CA ALA A 186 5.78 8.42 -11.92
C ALA A 186 6.77 8.51 -10.74
N ILE A 187 7.43 7.40 -10.40
CA ILE A 187 8.47 7.36 -9.36
C ILE A 187 9.64 8.29 -9.71
N MET A 188 10.11 8.28 -10.96
CA MET A 188 11.27 9.07 -11.39
C MET A 188 11.04 10.58 -11.44
N VAL A 189 9.76 11.04 -11.53
CA VAL A 189 9.42 12.47 -11.56
C VAL A 189 8.73 12.96 -10.29
N ALA A 190 8.63 12.11 -9.28
CA ALA A 190 8.04 12.45 -7.99
C ALA A 190 8.88 13.47 -7.22
N ASP A 191 8.24 14.26 -6.38
CA ASP A 191 8.90 15.04 -5.33
C ASP A 191 9.11 14.17 -4.09
N MET A 192 8.21 13.19 -3.88
CA MET A 192 8.26 12.25 -2.77
C MET A 192 7.66 10.90 -3.17
N VAL A 193 8.25 9.82 -2.66
CA VAL A 193 7.66 8.47 -2.72
C VAL A 193 7.38 8.00 -1.30
N VAL A 194 6.13 7.66 -1.02
CA VAL A 194 5.68 7.18 0.28
C VAL A 194 5.40 5.68 0.20
N LEU A 195 6.01 4.91 1.08
CA LEU A 195 5.77 3.48 1.23
C LEU A 195 4.85 3.22 2.41
N GLY A 196 3.71 2.60 2.16
CA GLY A 196 2.70 2.26 3.18
C GLY A 196 1.74 3.41 3.55
N PRO A 197 1.01 3.26 4.69
CA PRO A 197 1.03 2.09 5.58
C PRO A 197 0.45 0.84 4.92
N GLY A 198 0.78 -0.31 5.48
CA GLY A 198 0.32 -1.61 5.01
C GLY A 198 1.26 -2.73 5.43
N SER A 199 0.88 -3.97 5.22
CA SER A 199 1.72 -5.12 5.52
C SER A 199 3.06 -5.03 4.79
N LEU A 200 4.16 -5.19 5.55
CA LEU A 200 5.52 -5.09 5.01
C LEU A 200 5.74 -6.11 3.88
N PHE A 201 5.39 -7.37 4.13
CA PHE A 201 5.71 -8.48 3.24
C PHE A 201 4.65 -8.73 2.17
N THR A 202 3.39 -8.36 2.42
CA THR A 202 2.28 -8.70 1.51
C THR A 202 1.69 -7.49 0.79
N SER A 203 1.90 -6.26 1.28
CA SER A 203 1.37 -5.05 0.64
C SER A 203 2.44 -4.09 0.09
N ILE A 204 3.62 -4.00 0.72
CA ILE A 204 4.68 -3.06 0.34
C ILE A 204 5.74 -3.74 -0.53
N LEU A 205 6.40 -4.75 0.00
CA LEU A 205 7.48 -5.46 -0.71
C LEU A 205 7.06 -6.07 -2.06
N PRO A 206 5.83 -6.61 -2.25
CA PRO A 206 5.45 -7.15 -3.56
C PRO A 206 5.54 -6.15 -4.71
N ASN A 207 5.43 -4.85 -4.43
CA ASN A 207 5.63 -3.81 -5.43
C ASN A 207 7.13 -3.57 -5.69
N LEU A 208 7.93 -3.50 -4.61
CA LEU A 208 9.35 -3.14 -4.67
C LEU A 208 10.23 -4.24 -5.30
N VAL A 209 9.81 -5.50 -5.16
CA VAL A 209 10.54 -6.64 -5.75
C VAL A 209 10.23 -6.87 -7.24
N ILE A 210 9.38 -6.04 -7.85
CA ILE A 210 9.28 -5.93 -9.31
C ILE A 210 10.53 -5.19 -9.80
N PRO A 211 11.37 -5.79 -10.68
CA PRO A 211 12.70 -5.26 -10.97
C PRO A 211 12.73 -3.78 -11.38
N GLU A 212 11.84 -3.38 -12.30
CA GLU A 212 11.83 -2.00 -12.78
C GLU A 212 11.37 -1.01 -11.70
N ILE A 213 10.51 -1.42 -10.76
CA ILE A 213 10.08 -0.57 -9.62
C ILE A 213 11.23 -0.46 -8.63
N GLY A 214 11.86 -1.58 -8.25
CA GLY A 214 13.02 -1.58 -7.37
C GLY A 214 14.15 -0.70 -7.90
N GLU A 215 14.49 -0.82 -9.19
CA GLU A 215 15.48 0.04 -9.81
C GLU A 215 15.08 1.53 -9.81
N ALA A 216 13.82 1.84 -10.07
CA ALA A 216 13.33 3.22 -10.03
C ALA A 216 13.43 3.80 -8.61
N MET A 217 13.14 3.00 -7.57
CA MET A 217 13.30 3.41 -6.16
C MET A 217 14.75 3.72 -5.81
N LEU A 218 15.72 2.96 -6.35
CA LEU A 218 17.15 3.20 -6.13
C LEU A 218 17.71 4.39 -6.94
N LYS A 219 17.04 4.80 -8.01
CA LYS A 219 17.51 5.85 -8.95
C LYS A 219 16.79 7.18 -8.77
N THR A 220 15.62 7.20 -8.16
CA THR A 220 14.84 8.41 -7.97
C THR A 220 15.59 9.42 -7.10
N THR A 221 15.34 10.71 -7.35
CA THR A 221 15.80 11.81 -6.48
C THR A 221 14.69 12.31 -5.54
N ALA A 222 13.54 11.64 -5.55
CA ALA A 222 12.44 11.93 -4.65
C ALA A 222 12.83 11.55 -3.21
N GLU A 223 12.35 12.32 -2.23
CA GLU A 223 12.41 11.90 -0.81
C GLU A 223 11.62 10.60 -0.64
N THR A 224 12.26 9.54 -0.18
CA THR A 224 11.60 8.25 0.06
C THR A 224 11.22 8.13 1.54
N VAL A 225 9.93 8.09 1.81
CA VAL A 225 9.36 8.05 3.15
C VAL A 225 8.69 6.70 3.41
N TYR A 226 9.04 6.05 4.51
CA TYR A 226 8.34 4.86 4.98
C TYR A 226 7.45 5.20 6.17
N ILE A 227 6.17 4.81 6.12
CA ILE A 227 5.24 4.90 7.25
C ILE A 227 5.29 3.56 7.97
N CYS A 228 5.95 3.54 9.14
CA CYS A 228 6.08 2.31 9.92
C CYS A 228 4.74 1.88 10.51
N ASN A 229 4.42 0.59 10.42
CA ASN A 229 3.22 0.04 11.02
C ASN A 229 3.18 0.31 12.53
N ILE A 230 2.00 0.63 13.07
CA ILE A 230 1.81 0.82 14.52
C ILE A 230 1.83 -0.52 15.24
N MET A 231 1.24 -1.56 14.65
CA MET A 231 1.11 -2.88 15.23
C MET A 231 1.94 -3.91 14.45
N THR A 232 2.51 -4.88 15.17
CA THR A 232 3.11 -6.07 14.56
C THR A 232 2.03 -6.99 14.03
N GLN A 233 2.33 -7.74 12.97
CA GLN A 233 1.42 -8.65 12.32
C GLN A 233 1.84 -10.11 12.51
N LYS A 234 0.85 -10.94 12.81
CA LYS A 234 0.98 -12.37 13.05
C LYS A 234 1.46 -13.10 11.79
N GLY A 235 2.51 -13.89 11.94
CA GLY A 235 3.10 -14.65 10.82
C GLY A 235 3.94 -13.81 9.85
N GLU A 236 4.07 -12.49 10.08
CA GLU A 236 4.87 -11.61 9.24
C GLU A 236 5.95 -10.85 10.02
N THR A 237 5.54 -9.96 10.92
CA THR A 237 6.44 -9.04 11.63
C THR A 237 6.42 -9.25 13.14
N GLU A 238 6.13 -10.48 13.59
CA GLU A 238 6.20 -10.84 15.00
C GLU A 238 7.56 -10.44 15.58
N HIS A 239 7.54 -9.71 16.69
CA HIS A 239 8.75 -9.22 17.39
C HIS A 239 9.60 -8.19 16.62
N PHE A 240 9.13 -7.64 15.51
CA PHE A 240 9.86 -6.61 14.78
C PHE A 240 9.85 -5.29 15.57
N THR A 241 11.00 -4.63 15.54
CA THR A 241 11.12 -3.19 15.84
C THR A 241 10.88 -2.38 14.56
N ASP A 242 10.70 -1.07 14.71
CA ASP A 242 10.68 -0.14 13.58
C ASP A 242 11.95 -0.23 12.71
N ALA A 243 13.13 -0.42 13.32
CA ALA A 243 14.38 -0.62 12.61
C ALA A 243 14.42 -1.95 11.83
N ASP A 244 13.76 -3.01 12.31
CA ASP A 244 13.70 -4.29 11.58
C ASP A 244 12.92 -4.16 10.28
N HIS A 245 11.86 -3.33 10.26
CA HIS A 245 11.13 -3.02 9.03
C HIS A 245 12.05 -2.38 7.98
N ILE A 246 12.86 -1.40 8.38
CA ILE A 246 13.81 -0.74 7.46
C ILE A 246 14.88 -1.71 6.97
N ARG A 247 15.46 -2.54 7.87
CA ARG A 247 16.45 -3.56 7.48
C ARG A 247 15.92 -4.51 6.43
N VAL A 248 14.67 -4.91 6.57
CA VAL A 248 14.01 -5.80 5.59
C VAL A 248 13.82 -5.11 4.25
N LEU A 249 13.40 -3.84 4.24
CA LEU A 249 13.26 -3.06 3.00
C LEU A 249 14.62 -2.91 2.29
N HIS A 250 15.65 -2.47 3.00
CA HIS A 250 17.01 -2.29 2.47
C HIS A 250 17.61 -3.63 1.96
N LYS A 251 17.36 -4.73 2.70
CA LYS A 251 17.81 -6.07 2.31
C LYS A 251 17.21 -6.51 0.97
N HIS A 252 15.92 -6.24 0.71
CA HIS A 252 15.25 -6.68 -0.51
C HIS A 252 15.76 -5.96 -1.76
N LEU A 253 16.18 -4.70 -1.65
CA LEU A 253 16.80 -3.95 -2.74
C LEU A 253 18.34 -3.96 -2.69
N ASN A 254 18.93 -4.65 -1.71
CA ASN A 254 20.39 -4.75 -1.48
C ASN A 254 21.11 -3.39 -1.31
N GLN A 255 20.38 -2.34 -0.99
CA GLN A 255 20.91 -0.97 -0.76
C GLN A 255 20.00 -0.20 0.19
N PRO A 256 20.54 0.72 1.02
CA PRO A 256 19.75 1.74 1.69
C PRO A 256 19.07 2.65 0.67
N PHE A 257 17.77 2.90 0.84
CA PHE A 257 16.99 3.76 -0.06
C PHE A 257 15.87 4.52 0.66
N ILE A 258 15.67 4.29 1.94
CA ILE A 258 14.69 5.03 2.75
C ILE A 258 15.39 6.25 3.36
N ASP A 259 14.92 7.46 3.05
CA ASP A 259 15.46 8.71 3.58
C ASP A 259 14.84 9.04 4.94
N THR A 260 13.53 8.88 5.07
CA THR A 260 12.78 9.24 6.27
C THR A 260 11.82 8.12 6.69
N VAL A 261 11.71 7.88 7.99
CA VAL A 261 10.72 6.99 8.57
C VAL A 261 9.80 7.75 9.52
N LEU A 262 8.48 7.57 9.36
CA LEU A 262 7.46 8.07 10.27
C LEU A 262 7.12 6.98 11.27
N VAL A 263 7.22 7.28 12.57
CA VAL A 263 7.03 6.32 13.67
C VAL A 263 6.01 6.89 14.64
N ASN A 264 4.94 6.11 14.90
CA ASN A 264 3.97 6.45 15.93
C ASN A 264 4.55 6.20 17.32
N THR A 265 4.55 7.20 18.17
CA THR A 265 4.99 7.10 19.58
C THR A 265 3.84 7.10 20.59
N GLU A 266 2.61 7.37 20.14
CA GLU A 266 1.46 7.32 21.02
C GLU A 266 1.14 5.86 21.38
N LYS A 267 0.84 5.63 22.65
CA LYS A 267 0.64 4.30 23.20
C LYS A 267 -0.76 3.78 22.87
N VAL A 268 -0.82 2.58 22.29
CA VAL A 268 -2.09 1.87 22.11
C VAL A 268 -2.54 1.36 23.48
N PRO A 269 -3.79 1.68 23.93
CA PRO A 269 -4.30 1.14 25.20
C PRO A 269 -4.35 -0.38 25.18
N GLU A 270 -4.04 -0.99 26.33
CA GLU A 270 -4.16 -2.43 26.51
C GLU A 270 -5.61 -2.88 26.28
N ASP A 271 -5.78 -4.01 25.64
CA ASP A 271 -7.09 -4.62 25.33
C ASP A 271 -8.04 -3.74 24.47
N TYR A 272 -7.52 -2.72 23.78
CA TYR A 272 -8.35 -1.88 22.91
C TYR A 272 -8.78 -2.60 21.62
N MET A 273 -7.87 -3.38 21.00
CA MET A 273 -8.19 -4.07 19.75
C MET A 273 -9.19 -5.19 19.97
N ASP A 274 -10.23 -5.22 19.12
CA ASP A 274 -11.17 -6.32 19.07
C ASP A 274 -10.51 -7.55 18.41
N PRO A 275 -10.19 -8.61 19.16
CA PRO A 275 -9.50 -9.78 18.62
C PRO A 275 -10.37 -10.63 17.67
N GLU A 276 -11.69 -10.42 17.64
CA GLU A 276 -12.58 -11.11 16.69
C GLU A 276 -12.51 -10.49 15.29
N ILE A 277 -12.17 -9.19 15.22
CA ILE A 277 -12.08 -8.42 13.97
C ILE A 277 -10.64 -8.30 13.49
N TYR A 278 -9.69 -8.12 14.42
CA TYR A 278 -8.30 -7.77 14.16
C TYR A 278 -7.31 -8.81 14.70
N ASP A 279 -7.63 -10.11 14.52
CA ASP A 279 -6.83 -11.23 15.05
C ASP A 279 -5.43 -11.36 14.41
N GLU A 280 -5.18 -10.67 13.32
CA GLU A 280 -3.89 -10.60 12.63
C GLU A 280 -2.86 -9.71 13.33
N TYR A 281 -3.30 -8.73 14.13
CA TYR A 281 -2.41 -7.83 14.84
C TYR A 281 -2.09 -8.35 16.24
N LEU A 282 -0.87 -8.08 16.71
CA LEU A 282 -0.39 -8.63 17.99
C LEU A 282 -0.12 -7.55 19.04
N VAL A 283 0.99 -6.85 18.87
CA VAL A 283 1.47 -5.84 19.83
C VAL A 283 1.95 -4.60 19.09
N GLN A 284 1.99 -3.48 19.79
CA GLN A 284 2.58 -2.26 19.23
C GLN A 284 4.05 -2.51 18.87
N VAL A 285 4.46 -1.99 17.71
CA VAL A 285 5.85 -2.09 17.24
C VAL A 285 6.78 -1.39 18.23
N ALA A 286 7.80 -2.11 18.67
CA ALA A 286 8.80 -1.56 19.57
C ALA A 286 9.76 -0.62 18.83
N HIS A 287 10.28 0.39 19.53
CA HIS A 287 11.18 1.39 18.95
C HIS A 287 12.64 1.03 19.12
N ASP A 288 13.40 1.09 18.03
CA ASP A 288 14.86 1.02 17.99
C ASP A 288 15.41 2.23 17.21
N PHE A 289 15.32 3.41 17.79
CA PHE A 289 15.78 4.65 17.16
C PHE A 289 17.29 4.66 16.83
N ASN A 290 18.09 3.91 17.57
CA ASN A 290 19.50 3.74 17.24
C ASN A 290 19.68 2.86 15.99
N GLY A 291 18.92 1.77 15.90
CA GLY A 291 18.86 0.95 14.69
C GLY A 291 18.45 1.76 13.46
N LEU A 292 17.39 2.57 13.56
CA LEU A 292 16.95 3.44 12.46
C LEU A 292 18.03 4.42 12.00
N ARG A 293 18.75 5.04 12.93
CA ARG A 293 19.88 5.94 12.60
C ARG A 293 21.03 5.19 11.94
N ASN A 294 21.31 3.94 12.36
CA ASN A 294 22.35 3.11 11.76
C ASN A 294 21.97 2.69 10.32
N GLU A 295 20.69 2.57 10.02
CA GLU A 295 20.18 2.38 8.65
C GLU A 295 20.23 3.66 7.79
N GLY A 296 20.62 4.80 8.36
CA GLY A 296 20.77 6.07 7.65
C GLY A 296 19.51 6.91 7.56
N CYS A 297 18.41 6.50 8.21
CA CYS A 297 17.13 7.18 8.11
C CYS A 297 17.03 8.40 9.02
N ARG A 298 16.40 9.47 8.52
CA ARG A 298 15.79 10.50 9.36
C ARG A 298 14.57 9.90 10.04
N VAL A 299 14.41 10.16 11.33
CA VAL A 299 13.28 9.67 12.12
C VAL A 299 12.38 10.83 12.49
N ILE A 300 11.10 10.74 12.10
CA ILE A 300 10.05 11.62 12.58
C ILE A 300 9.14 10.77 13.46
N SER A 301 9.16 11.06 14.75
CA SER A 301 8.41 10.33 15.77
C SER A 301 7.45 11.26 16.48
N THR A 302 6.15 10.97 16.37
CA THR A 302 5.09 11.75 17.00
C THR A 302 3.83 10.90 17.16
N ASP A 303 2.75 11.49 17.65
CA ASP A 303 1.43 10.87 17.71
C ASP A 303 0.81 10.78 16.31
N PHE A 304 0.81 9.59 15.73
CA PHE A 304 0.11 9.25 14.49
C PHE A 304 -1.07 8.31 14.73
N LEU A 305 -1.48 8.10 15.99
CA LEU A 305 -2.49 7.12 16.34
C LEU A 305 -3.91 7.64 16.09
N GLU A 306 -4.73 6.82 15.44
CA GLU A 306 -6.19 6.91 15.39
C GLU A 306 -6.79 5.60 15.89
N LEU A 307 -7.63 5.69 16.92
CA LEU A 307 -8.37 4.56 17.48
C LEU A 307 -9.83 4.63 17.03
N LYS A 308 -10.27 3.62 16.28
CA LYS A 308 -11.62 3.60 15.71
C LYS A 308 -12.12 2.17 15.54
N ASP A 309 -13.40 1.95 15.91
CA ASP A 309 -14.13 0.69 15.72
C ASP A 309 -13.36 -0.55 16.23
N GLY A 310 -12.66 -0.42 17.39
CA GLY A 310 -11.82 -1.47 17.96
C GLY A 310 -10.52 -1.73 17.22
N GLY A 311 -10.19 -0.95 16.19
CA GLY A 311 -8.97 -1.07 15.41
C GLY A 311 -7.97 0.06 15.68
N VAL A 312 -6.72 -0.20 15.31
CA VAL A 312 -5.59 0.71 15.43
C VAL A 312 -5.15 1.17 14.05
N PHE A 313 -5.28 2.46 13.78
CA PHE A 313 -5.01 3.06 12.48
C PHE A 313 -4.05 4.24 12.60
N HIS A 314 -3.49 4.66 11.47
CA HIS A 314 -2.80 5.93 11.38
C HIS A 314 -3.80 7.07 11.22
N ASP A 315 -3.59 8.15 11.96
CA ASP A 315 -4.23 9.44 11.71
C ASP A 315 -3.67 10.02 10.40
N GLY A 316 -4.47 9.89 9.35
CA GLY A 316 -4.06 10.29 8.00
C GLY A 316 -3.72 11.78 7.90
N ASP A 317 -4.41 12.64 8.62
CA ASP A 317 -4.18 14.09 8.56
C ASP A 317 -2.86 14.46 9.23
N LYS A 318 -2.55 13.88 10.39
CA LYS A 318 -1.25 14.07 11.07
C LYS A 318 -0.08 13.54 10.23
N VAL A 319 -0.24 12.36 9.62
CA VAL A 319 0.78 11.79 8.73
C VAL A 319 1.02 12.73 7.56
N VAL A 320 -0.04 13.17 6.88
CA VAL A 320 0.07 14.03 5.68
C VAL A 320 0.63 15.41 6.02
N GLU A 321 0.34 15.96 7.20
CA GLU A 321 0.95 17.20 7.66
C GLU A 321 2.49 17.07 7.70
N GLU A 322 3.02 15.98 8.22
CA GLU A 322 4.47 15.73 8.23
C GLU A 322 5.05 15.50 6.84
N LEU A 323 4.34 14.78 5.96
CA LEU A 323 4.75 14.62 4.56
C LEU A 323 4.86 15.97 3.84
N PHE A 324 3.90 16.88 4.07
CA PHE A 324 3.95 18.23 3.49
C PHE A 324 5.08 19.07 4.09
N ARG A 325 5.36 18.95 5.39
CA ARG A 325 6.52 19.61 6.01
C ARG A 325 7.83 19.15 5.37
N LEU A 326 7.98 17.85 5.08
CA LEU A 326 9.15 17.31 4.38
C LEU A 326 9.28 17.85 2.96
N VAL A 327 8.21 17.79 2.16
CA VAL A 327 8.24 18.26 0.76
C VAL A 327 8.55 19.75 0.65
N PHE A 328 8.00 20.58 1.53
CA PHE A 328 8.20 22.02 1.49
C PHE A 328 9.42 22.48 2.29
N GLY A 329 9.78 21.77 3.37
CA GLY A 329 10.96 22.09 4.20
C GLY A 329 12.30 21.77 3.55
N SER A 330 12.33 20.84 2.59
CA SER A 330 13.55 20.49 1.82
C SER A 330 13.95 21.57 0.78
N LYS A 331 13.18 22.65 0.65
CA LYS A 331 13.41 23.73 -0.34
C LYS A 331 13.95 25.02 0.27
N TYR A 332 14.35 25.03 1.55
CA TYR A 332 14.94 26.19 2.21
C TYR A 332 16.28 25.86 2.86
#